data_84ee7d5d827e408348fb646b602d8e5c
#
_entry.id   84ee7d5d827e408348fb646b602d8e5c
#
_cell.length_a   1.000
_cell.length_b   1.000
_cell.length_c   1.000
_cell.angle_alpha   90.00
_cell.angle_beta   90.00
_cell.angle_gamma   90.00
#
_symmetry.space_group_name_H-M   'P 1'
#
loop_
_entity.id
_entity.type
_entity.pdbx_description
1 polymer ?
#
loop_
_entity_poly.entity_id
_entity_poly.type
_entity_poly.pdbx_seq_one_letter_code
_entity_poly.pdbx_strand_id
1 'polypeptide(L)'
;MKYLVILSVTIFLGSCQPSQEEYDILFTNGTIVDGLGNARYTGDVAIKDGKIALVSKTNINVSADAVIDITNKIISPGFIDPHAHIQTTIHQFPIPENFLWQGITTICASLHSGDQPWPLDEYASSLDVAPNVAFFAGLNWTRKKVIGLENRPATPAELDSMKYYVEETMKQGALGFSVGLIYVPGLYASTEEIIELAKVASRYDGIFITHMRNEGSGLLQSIRETIRISKEANIPAQINHFKAAGVAQFGLASRGLEIVDSARQAGIDIKVDVYPYAAANTYGYILFPAWALDGGTEALAKRLNDPTLRSEIIEGMRDVMLNDETGEDLSLIQFNSIPSAPEFNGKTLEDYVIAKGYPNTLGGGITAVIDLQLAGGFLAIYHEMDENDVINILKHPESMIETDGDLVDPTSDVFPHPRTFGSFPRVLAKYVREQKVLT
;
A
#
# COMPACT_ATOMS: atom_id res chain seq x y z
N MET A 1 -46.87 22.55 -85.40
CA MET A 1 -46.68 21.42 -84.43
C MET A 1 -45.47 21.72 -83.59
N LYS A 2 -45.71 22.07 -82.34
CA LYS A 2 -44.62 22.33 -81.37
C LYS A 2 -44.52 21.09 -80.43
N TYR A 3 -43.39 20.43 -80.47
CA TYR A 3 -43.11 19.30 -79.56
C TYR A 3 -42.61 19.83 -78.23
N LEU A 4 -43.32 19.48 -77.17
CA LEU A 4 -42.94 19.75 -75.80
C LEU A 4 -42.12 18.56 -75.28
N VAL A 5 -40.85 18.77 -74.99
CA VAL A 5 -39.97 17.75 -74.33
C VAL A 5 -40.07 17.94 -72.84
N ILE A 6 -40.68 16.99 -72.14
CA ILE A 6 -40.72 16.94 -70.69
C ILE A 6 -39.45 16.21 -70.22
N LEU A 7 -38.54 16.94 -69.56
CA LEU A 7 -37.35 16.42 -68.91
C LEU A 7 -37.69 15.98 -67.49
N SER A 8 -37.82 14.67 -67.23
CA SER A 8 -38.04 14.14 -65.90
C SER A 8 -36.71 14.13 -65.15
N VAL A 9 -36.56 14.98 -64.14
CA VAL A 9 -35.43 14.95 -63.20
C VAL A 9 -35.78 13.98 -62.07
N THR A 10 -35.12 12.81 -62.05
CA THR A 10 -35.21 11.84 -60.94
C THR A 10 -34.24 12.29 -59.85
N ILE A 11 -34.75 12.86 -58.76
CA ILE A 11 -33.96 13.19 -57.58
C ILE A 11 -33.74 11.89 -56.78
N PHE A 12 -32.50 11.35 -56.81
CA PHE A 12 -32.07 10.35 -55.88
C PHE A 12 -31.85 11.01 -54.51
N LEU A 13 -32.81 10.87 -53.61
CA LEU A 13 -32.58 11.10 -52.20
C LEU A 13 -31.77 9.93 -51.62
N GLY A 14 -30.46 10.06 -51.64
CA GLY A 14 -29.60 9.20 -50.87
C GLY A 14 -29.93 9.40 -49.40
N SER A 15 -30.59 8.42 -48.76
CA SER A 15 -30.72 8.41 -47.33
C SER A 15 -29.32 8.14 -46.76
N CYS A 16 -28.64 9.19 -46.29
CA CYS A 16 -27.55 9.02 -45.34
C CYS A 16 -28.16 8.42 -44.06
N GLN A 17 -28.17 7.10 -43.96
CA GLN A 17 -28.29 6.50 -42.61
C GLN A 17 -27.06 6.95 -41.83
N PRO A 18 -27.23 7.55 -40.63
CA PRO A 18 -26.09 7.79 -39.78
C PRO A 18 -25.41 6.43 -39.56
N SER A 19 -24.10 6.35 -39.78
CA SER A 19 -23.32 5.17 -39.43
C SER A 19 -23.60 4.86 -37.96
N GLN A 20 -24.20 3.71 -37.71
CA GLN A 20 -24.40 3.26 -36.35
C GLN A 20 -23.01 3.19 -35.72
N GLU A 21 -22.82 3.92 -34.62
CA GLU A 21 -21.52 3.93 -33.94
C GLU A 21 -21.24 2.52 -33.45
N GLU A 22 -20.10 1.97 -33.84
CA GLU A 22 -19.69 0.61 -33.52
C GLU A 22 -18.81 0.65 -32.25
N TYR A 23 -19.10 -0.24 -31.30
CA TYR A 23 -18.40 -0.35 -30.03
C TYR A 23 -17.61 -1.66 -29.97
N ASP A 24 -16.53 -1.70 -29.17
CA ASP A 24 -15.73 -2.91 -29.01
C ASP A 24 -16.49 -3.93 -28.14
N ILE A 25 -17.05 -3.47 -27.02
CA ILE A 25 -17.77 -4.34 -26.06
C ILE A 25 -19.05 -3.64 -25.59
N LEU A 26 -20.14 -4.41 -25.53
CA LEU A 26 -21.39 -4.01 -24.90
C LEU A 26 -21.72 -5.00 -23.75
N PHE A 27 -21.70 -4.50 -22.52
CA PHE A 27 -22.23 -5.23 -21.36
C PHE A 27 -23.72 -4.90 -21.19
N THR A 28 -24.56 -5.94 -21.11
CA THR A 28 -26.01 -5.77 -21.01
C THR A 28 -26.59 -6.35 -19.73
N ASN A 29 -27.70 -5.75 -19.24
CA ASN A 29 -28.48 -6.25 -18.12
C ASN A 29 -27.75 -6.32 -16.77
N GLY A 30 -26.66 -5.55 -16.59
CA GLY A 30 -25.87 -5.54 -15.37
C GLY A 30 -26.47 -4.71 -14.24
N THR A 31 -26.09 -5.02 -13.00
CA THR A 31 -26.27 -4.10 -11.89
C THR A 31 -25.07 -3.15 -11.84
N ILE A 32 -25.30 -1.88 -12.09
CA ILE A 32 -24.24 -0.84 -12.12
C ILE A 32 -24.06 -0.27 -10.70
N VAL A 33 -22.80 -0.28 -10.24
CA VAL A 33 -22.32 0.45 -9.06
C VAL A 33 -21.25 1.41 -9.54
N ASP A 34 -21.57 2.69 -9.62
CA ASP A 34 -20.75 3.70 -10.31
C ASP A 34 -19.60 4.30 -9.48
N GLY A 35 -19.50 3.94 -8.20
CA GLY A 35 -18.46 4.44 -7.29
C GLY A 35 -18.67 5.89 -6.82
N LEU A 36 -19.77 6.54 -7.18
CA LEU A 36 -20.08 7.94 -6.86
C LEU A 36 -21.00 8.11 -5.64
N GLY A 37 -21.26 7.02 -4.91
CA GLY A 37 -22.20 7.02 -3.79
C GLY A 37 -23.67 6.95 -4.19
N ASN A 38 -23.97 6.79 -5.47
CA ASN A 38 -25.34 6.61 -5.96
C ASN A 38 -25.89 5.23 -5.64
N ALA A 39 -27.21 5.12 -5.49
CA ALA A 39 -27.88 3.84 -5.39
C ALA A 39 -27.63 3.02 -6.68
N ARG A 40 -27.32 1.74 -6.53
CA ARG A 40 -27.17 0.81 -7.65
C ARG A 40 -28.41 0.78 -8.55
N TYR A 41 -28.22 0.57 -9.84
CA TYR A 41 -29.28 0.47 -10.83
C TYR A 41 -28.96 -0.57 -11.90
N THR A 42 -29.98 -1.10 -12.58
CA THR A 42 -29.79 -1.97 -13.75
C THR A 42 -29.50 -1.11 -14.97
N GLY A 43 -28.59 -1.55 -15.83
CA GLY A 43 -28.23 -0.82 -17.05
C GLY A 43 -27.19 -1.52 -17.89
N ASP A 44 -26.84 -0.86 -19.00
CA ASP A 44 -25.87 -1.32 -19.96
C ASP A 44 -24.64 -0.39 -19.99
N VAL A 45 -23.48 -0.94 -20.36
CA VAL A 45 -22.22 -0.20 -20.50
C VAL A 45 -21.58 -0.56 -21.84
N ALA A 46 -21.26 0.42 -22.65
CA ALA A 46 -20.54 0.25 -23.90
C ALA A 46 -19.11 0.79 -23.81
N ILE A 47 -18.17 0.02 -24.31
CA ILE A 47 -16.73 0.32 -24.36
C ILE A 47 -16.33 0.55 -25.82
N LYS A 48 -15.52 1.59 -26.04
CA LYS A 48 -14.93 1.91 -27.34
C LYS A 48 -13.50 2.43 -27.14
N ASP A 49 -12.56 1.92 -27.91
CA ASP A 49 -11.14 2.31 -27.85
C ASP A 49 -10.57 2.23 -26.40
N GLY A 50 -10.92 1.17 -25.67
CA GLY A 50 -10.51 0.96 -24.29
C GLY A 50 -11.09 1.92 -23.26
N LYS A 51 -12.15 2.68 -23.61
CA LYS A 51 -12.80 3.66 -22.72
C LYS A 51 -14.28 3.37 -22.55
N ILE A 52 -14.82 3.72 -21.39
CA ILE A 52 -16.26 3.73 -21.16
C ILE A 52 -16.86 4.84 -22.03
N ALA A 53 -17.54 4.45 -23.12
CA ALA A 53 -18.09 5.38 -24.07
C ALA A 53 -19.55 5.74 -23.75
N LEU A 54 -20.32 4.79 -23.21
CA LEU A 54 -21.72 5.00 -22.86
C LEU A 54 -22.10 4.17 -21.63
N VAL A 55 -22.88 4.78 -20.72
CA VAL A 55 -23.55 4.11 -19.60
C VAL A 55 -25.04 4.50 -19.65
N SER A 56 -25.93 3.51 -19.64
CA SER A 56 -27.36 3.75 -19.77
C SER A 56 -28.18 2.95 -18.76
N LYS A 57 -29.25 3.55 -18.25
CA LYS A 57 -30.26 2.88 -17.41
C LYS A 57 -31.30 2.12 -18.23
N THR A 58 -31.27 2.27 -19.54
CA THR A 58 -32.14 1.57 -20.49
C THR A 58 -31.26 0.79 -21.46
N ASN A 59 -31.83 -0.25 -22.08
CA ASN A 59 -31.11 -1.05 -23.05
C ASN A 59 -30.50 -0.18 -24.16
N ILE A 60 -29.24 -0.40 -24.43
CA ILE A 60 -28.50 0.25 -25.51
C ILE A 60 -28.70 -0.59 -26.78
N ASN A 61 -29.26 0.01 -27.81
CA ASN A 61 -29.43 -0.64 -29.12
C ASN A 61 -28.37 -0.12 -30.10
N VAL A 62 -27.16 -0.66 -29.97
CA VAL A 62 -25.98 -0.32 -30.78
C VAL A 62 -25.32 -1.59 -31.28
N SER A 63 -24.44 -1.47 -32.31
CA SER A 63 -23.56 -2.55 -32.75
C SER A 63 -22.32 -2.60 -31.87
N ALA A 64 -21.87 -3.80 -31.52
CA ALA A 64 -20.60 -4.03 -30.81
C ALA A 64 -19.96 -5.33 -31.30
N ASP A 65 -18.62 -5.39 -31.32
CA ASP A 65 -17.87 -6.60 -31.68
C ASP A 65 -18.14 -7.76 -30.72
N ALA A 66 -18.29 -7.44 -29.43
CA ALA A 66 -18.68 -8.41 -28.39
C ALA A 66 -19.86 -7.89 -27.56
N VAL A 67 -20.90 -8.71 -27.42
CA VAL A 67 -22.04 -8.46 -26.52
C VAL A 67 -21.99 -9.47 -25.38
N ILE A 68 -21.89 -8.98 -24.14
CA ILE A 68 -21.75 -9.82 -22.95
C ILE A 68 -22.95 -9.57 -22.04
N ASP A 69 -23.80 -10.59 -21.89
CA ASP A 69 -24.90 -10.55 -20.91
C ASP A 69 -24.36 -10.76 -19.49
N ILE A 70 -24.50 -9.73 -18.65
CA ILE A 70 -24.08 -9.73 -17.26
C ILE A 70 -25.28 -9.71 -16.29
N THR A 71 -26.40 -10.33 -16.68
CA THR A 71 -27.55 -10.53 -15.81
C THR A 71 -27.12 -11.17 -14.49
N ASN A 72 -27.61 -10.63 -13.36
CA ASN A 72 -27.23 -11.03 -11.99
C ASN A 72 -25.75 -10.80 -11.61
N LYS A 73 -24.99 -10.05 -12.40
CA LYS A 73 -23.65 -9.61 -12.05
C LYS A 73 -23.63 -8.11 -11.78
N ILE A 74 -22.58 -7.69 -11.08
CA ILE A 74 -22.31 -6.27 -10.83
C ILE A 74 -21.22 -5.82 -11.79
N ILE A 75 -21.38 -4.63 -12.38
CA ILE A 75 -20.32 -3.90 -13.07
C ILE A 75 -20.01 -2.64 -12.28
N SER A 76 -18.72 -2.43 -12.00
CA SER A 76 -18.21 -1.25 -11.31
C SER A 76 -16.89 -0.81 -11.92
N PRO A 77 -16.42 0.42 -11.67
CA PRO A 77 -15.02 0.75 -11.89
C PRO A 77 -14.10 -0.25 -11.19
N GLY A 78 -12.93 -0.52 -11.77
CA GLY A 78 -11.90 -1.29 -11.10
C GLY A 78 -11.40 -0.57 -9.86
N PHE A 79 -11.01 -1.32 -8.83
CA PHE A 79 -10.47 -0.75 -7.60
C PHE A 79 -9.09 -0.15 -7.83
N ILE A 80 -8.80 0.91 -7.08
CA ILE A 80 -7.48 1.52 -6.96
C ILE A 80 -6.91 1.08 -5.62
N ASP A 81 -5.76 0.42 -5.65
CA ASP A 81 -4.99 0.10 -4.45
C ASP A 81 -3.99 1.24 -4.20
N PRO A 82 -4.19 2.07 -3.17
CA PRO A 82 -3.35 3.23 -2.93
C PRO A 82 -2.01 2.89 -2.29
N HIS A 83 -1.79 1.63 -1.89
CA HIS A 83 -0.58 1.22 -1.19
C HIS A 83 -0.28 -0.28 -1.37
N ALA A 84 0.76 -0.59 -2.14
CA ALA A 84 1.27 -1.95 -2.31
C ALA A 84 2.79 -1.95 -2.56
N HIS A 85 3.44 -3.11 -2.38
CA HIS A 85 4.89 -3.30 -2.52
C HIS A 85 5.24 -4.13 -3.75
N ILE A 86 5.06 -3.55 -4.95
CA ILE A 86 5.25 -4.25 -6.22
C ILE A 86 6.41 -3.72 -7.06
N GLN A 87 7.07 -2.65 -6.62
CA GLN A 87 7.97 -1.82 -7.42
C GLN A 87 9.15 -2.54 -8.07
N THR A 88 9.66 -3.60 -7.44
CA THR A 88 10.80 -4.36 -7.96
C THR A 88 10.41 -5.73 -8.52
N THR A 89 9.15 -6.11 -8.41
CA THR A 89 8.67 -7.46 -8.75
C THR A 89 7.65 -7.48 -9.87
N ILE A 90 6.95 -6.36 -10.14
CA ILE A 90 5.86 -6.31 -11.12
C ILE A 90 6.27 -6.77 -12.53
N HIS A 91 7.52 -6.51 -12.94
CA HIS A 91 8.03 -6.97 -14.23
C HIS A 91 8.15 -8.51 -14.34
N GLN A 92 8.23 -9.21 -13.21
CA GLN A 92 8.28 -10.68 -13.14
C GLN A 92 6.86 -11.29 -13.18
N PHE A 93 5.86 -10.51 -12.80
CA PHE A 93 4.45 -10.92 -12.74
C PHE A 93 3.58 -9.94 -13.54
N PRO A 94 3.69 -9.93 -14.90
CA PRO A 94 2.98 -8.95 -15.73
C PRO A 94 1.45 -9.06 -15.63
N ILE A 95 0.94 -10.21 -15.20
CA ILE A 95 -0.48 -10.45 -14.89
C ILE A 95 -0.55 -10.80 -13.39
N PRO A 96 -0.59 -9.81 -12.49
CA PRO A 96 -0.59 -10.03 -11.05
C PRO A 96 -1.95 -10.55 -10.58
N GLU A 97 -2.18 -11.85 -10.70
CA GLU A 97 -3.48 -12.49 -10.45
C GLU A 97 -4.02 -12.21 -9.06
N ASN A 98 -3.15 -12.16 -8.04
CA ASN A 98 -3.55 -11.86 -6.66
C ASN A 98 -4.15 -10.46 -6.48
N PHE A 99 -3.80 -9.48 -7.32
CA PHE A 99 -4.44 -8.15 -7.37
C PHE A 99 -5.67 -8.16 -8.29
N LEU A 100 -5.53 -8.70 -9.49
CA LEU A 100 -6.61 -8.70 -10.49
C LEU A 100 -7.86 -9.47 -10.01
N TRP A 101 -7.68 -10.60 -9.33
CA TRP A 101 -8.79 -11.37 -8.74
C TRP A 101 -9.50 -10.65 -7.59
N GLN A 102 -8.88 -9.62 -7.01
CA GLN A 102 -9.54 -8.73 -6.05
C GLN A 102 -10.33 -7.60 -6.73
N GLY A 103 -10.25 -7.48 -8.07
CA GLY A 103 -10.87 -6.39 -8.84
C GLY A 103 -10.01 -5.13 -8.89
N ILE A 104 -8.74 -5.21 -8.52
CA ILE A 104 -7.79 -4.09 -8.54
C ILE A 104 -7.28 -3.92 -9.96
N THR A 105 -7.44 -2.74 -10.54
CA THR A 105 -7.00 -2.39 -11.89
C THR A 105 -5.95 -1.28 -11.92
N THR A 106 -5.70 -0.65 -10.77
CA THR A 106 -4.66 0.37 -10.58
C THR A 106 -3.96 0.14 -9.26
N ILE A 107 -2.63 0.14 -9.26
CA ILE A 107 -1.79 -0.13 -8.09
C ILE A 107 -0.82 1.04 -7.91
N CYS A 108 -0.83 1.66 -6.73
CA CYS A 108 0.14 2.66 -6.33
C CYS A 108 1.26 1.98 -5.55
N ALA A 109 2.43 1.90 -6.17
CA ALA A 109 3.60 1.25 -5.59
C ALA A 109 4.30 2.19 -4.61
N SER A 110 4.20 1.90 -3.33
CA SER A 110 4.90 2.61 -2.27
C SER A 110 6.39 2.24 -2.27
N LEU A 111 7.27 3.24 -2.26
CA LEU A 111 8.72 3.05 -2.32
C LEU A 111 9.42 3.31 -0.97
N HIS A 112 8.70 3.24 0.12
CA HIS A 112 9.24 3.58 1.43
C HIS A 112 10.18 2.52 2.03
N SER A 113 10.16 1.27 1.55
CA SER A 113 10.96 0.17 2.10
C SER A 113 12.40 0.08 1.56
N GLY A 114 12.81 0.96 0.65
CA GLY A 114 14.21 1.18 0.34
C GLY A 114 14.70 0.83 -1.05
N ASP A 115 13.91 0.16 -1.87
CA ASP A 115 14.28 -0.18 -3.24
C ASP A 115 13.42 0.61 -4.24
N GLN A 116 14.07 1.52 -4.97
CA GLN A 116 13.43 2.34 -6.00
C GLN A 116 14.10 2.08 -7.35
N PRO A 117 13.34 1.76 -8.40
CA PRO A 117 13.85 1.75 -9.76
C PRO A 117 14.35 3.15 -10.16
N TRP A 118 15.49 3.19 -10.83
CA TRP A 118 16.12 4.45 -11.25
C TRP A 118 16.87 4.29 -12.58
N PRO A 119 16.63 5.14 -13.60
CA PRO A 119 15.60 6.21 -13.68
C PRO A 119 14.17 5.63 -13.68
N LEU A 120 13.22 6.37 -13.06
CA LEU A 120 11.85 5.86 -12.90
C LEU A 120 11.08 5.81 -14.21
N ASP A 121 11.24 6.81 -15.08
CA ASP A 121 10.57 6.91 -16.39
C ASP A 121 11.00 5.80 -17.35
N GLU A 122 12.30 5.45 -17.36
CA GLU A 122 12.81 4.33 -18.14
C GLU A 122 12.22 3.01 -17.64
N TYR A 123 12.19 2.81 -16.32
CA TYR A 123 11.60 1.63 -15.73
C TYR A 123 10.10 1.53 -16.02
N ALA A 124 9.34 2.59 -15.75
CA ALA A 124 7.89 2.62 -15.99
C ALA A 124 7.55 2.38 -17.47
N SER A 125 8.33 2.95 -18.40
CA SER A 125 8.15 2.76 -19.85
C SER A 125 8.49 1.34 -20.31
N SER A 126 9.28 0.60 -19.56
CA SER A 126 9.64 -0.79 -19.87
C SER A 126 8.61 -1.81 -19.42
N LEU A 127 7.63 -1.40 -18.60
CA LEU A 127 6.62 -2.30 -18.06
C LEU A 127 5.55 -2.62 -19.11
N ASP A 128 5.35 -3.92 -19.38
CA ASP A 128 4.21 -4.45 -20.13
C ASP A 128 3.37 -5.30 -19.17
N VAL A 129 2.46 -4.65 -18.43
CA VAL A 129 1.71 -5.24 -17.34
C VAL A 129 0.22 -4.94 -17.45
N ALA A 130 -0.61 -5.86 -16.95
CA ALA A 130 -2.06 -5.76 -17.08
C ALA A 130 -2.69 -4.61 -16.29
N PRO A 131 -2.34 -4.31 -15.02
CA PRO A 131 -2.90 -3.17 -14.29
C PRO A 131 -2.22 -1.86 -14.66
N ASN A 132 -2.88 -0.75 -14.38
CA ASN A 132 -2.19 0.54 -14.31
C ASN A 132 -1.30 0.56 -13.07
N VAL A 133 -0.10 1.12 -13.19
CA VAL A 133 0.86 1.22 -12.09
C VAL A 133 1.35 2.65 -11.95
N ALA A 134 1.44 3.12 -10.72
CA ALA A 134 2.00 4.42 -10.38
C ALA A 134 3.03 4.29 -9.25
N PHE A 135 4.00 5.20 -9.19
CA PHE A 135 5.14 5.12 -8.28
C PHE A 135 5.31 6.41 -7.50
N PHE A 136 6.06 6.33 -6.40
CA PHE A 136 6.47 7.47 -5.56
C PHE A 136 7.99 7.64 -5.58
N ALA A 137 8.47 8.81 -5.14
CA ALA A 137 9.86 8.99 -4.76
C ALA A 137 10.07 8.49 -3.32
N GLY A 138 11.06 7.63 -3.08
CA GLY A 138 11.27 6.97 -1.80
C GLY A 138 12.36 7.61 -0.93
N LEU A 139 12.05 7.91 0.33
CA LEU A 139 13.02 8.43 1.30
C LEU A 139 14.15 7.44 1.56
N ASN A 140 13.81 6.16 1.83
CA ASN A 140 14.78 5.18 2.26
C ASN A 140 15.83 4.90 1.18
N TRP A 141 15.40 4.80 -0.09
CA TRP A 141 16.31 4.69 -1.22
C TRP A 141 17.22 5.92 -1.34
N THR A 142 16.63 7.11 -1.25
CA THR A 142 17.35 8.37 -1.39
C THR A 142 18.41 8.54 -0.28
N ARG A 143 18.04 8.24 0.97
CA ARG A 143 18.99 8.24 2.09
C ARG A 143 20.10 7.21 1.92
N LYS A 144 19.73 5.96 1.58
CA LYS A 144 20.67 4.85 1.35
C LYS A 144 21.71 5.24 0.28
N LYS A 145 21.25 5.90 -0.78
CA LYS A 145 22.10 6.33 -1.90
C LYS A 145 23.08 7.47 -1.53
N VAL A 146 22.67 8.39 -0.65
CA VAL A 146 23.44 9.60 -0.35
C VAL A 146 24.23 9.47 0.96
N ILE A 147 23.64 8.89 2.01
CA ILE A 147 24.19 8.81 3.37
C ILE A 147 24.63 7.38 3.71
N GLY A 148 23.96 6.37 3.13
CA GLY A 148 24.11 4.98 3.54
C GLY A 148 23.15 4.60 4.68
N LEU A 149 23.61 3.74 5.59
CA LEU A 149 22.80 3.20 6.70
C LEU A 149 23.13 3.85 8.07
N GLU A 150 23.80 5.01 8.06
CA GLU A 150 24.28 5.66 9.26
C GLU A 150 23.16 6.39 10.02
N ASN A 151 23.17 6.24 11.34
CA ASN A 151 22.25 6.93 12.25
C ASN A 151 22.77 8.35 12.54
N ARG A 152 22.57 9.23 11.59
CA ARG A 152 22.90 10.68 11.72
C ARG A 152 22.03 11.53 10.82
N PRO A 153 21.87 12.81 11.13
CA PRO A 153 21.26 13.78 10.21
C PRO A 153 22.03 13.91 8.90
N ALA A 154 21.32 14.29 7.83
CA ALA A 154 21.95 14.72 6.59
C ALA A 154 22.74 16.03 6.80
N THR A 155 23.91 16.13 6.21
CA THR A 155 24.58 17.43 6.03
C THR A 155 23.82 18.29 5.01
N PRO A 156 24.00 19.62 4.98
CA PRO A 156 23.34 20.47 3.97
C PRO A 156 23.59 20.00 2.53
N ALA A 157 24.82 19.59 2.20
CA ALA A 157 25.15 19.09 0.85
C ALA A 157 24.50 17.75 0.52
N GLU A 158 24.38 16.87 1.52
CA GLU A 158 23.64 15.60 1.37
C GLU A 158 22.16 15.86 1.20
N LEU A 159 21.56 16.77 1.98
CA LEU A 159 20.16 17.14 1.84
C LEU A 159 19.87 17.74 0.45
N ASP A 160 20.75 18.57 -0.09
CA ASP A 160 20.63 19.10 -1.46
C ASP A 160 20.71 17.98 -2.50
N SER A 161 21.58 16.99 -2.30
CA SER A 161 21.66 15.80 -3.16
C SER A 161 20.38 14.95 -3.08
N MET A 162 19.79 14.79 -1.88
CA MET A 162 18.53 14.09 -1.70
C MET A 162 17.37 14.83 -2.37
N LYS A 163 17.32 16.17 -2.23
CA LYS A 163 16.34 17.02 -2.95
C LYS A 163 16.42 16.82 -4.46
N TYR A 164 17.63 16.74 -5.02
CA TYR A 164 17.83 16.46 -6.43
C TYR A 164 17.21 15.12 -6.85
N TYR A 165 17.45 14.03 -6.11
CA TYR A 165 16.88 12.74 -6.44
C TYR A 165 15.35 12.72 -6.35
N VAL A 166 14.76 13.34 -5.32
CA VAL A 166 13.30 13.47 -5.20
C VAL A 166 12.75 14.28 -6.38
N GLU A 167 13.39 15.42 -6.71
CA GLU A 167 12.95 16.27 -7.80
C GLU A 167 13.00 15.57 -9.16
N GLU A 168 14.08 14.86 -9.47
CA GLU A 168 14.19 14.10 -10.72
C GLU A 168 13.16 12.99 -10.78
N THR A 169 12.90 12.27 -9.68
CA THR A 169 11.85 11.24 -9.63
C THR A 169 10.46 11.84 -9.86
N MET A 170 10.17 13.03 -9.31
CA MET A 170 8.90 13.74 -9.57
C MET A 170 8.78 14.17 -11.03
N LYS A 171 9.83 14.67 -11.65
CA LYS A 171 9.87 15.00 -13.09
C LYS A 171 9.64 13.79 -13.98
N GLN A 172 10.03 12.61 -13.53
CA GLN A 172 9.85 11.33 -14.21
C GLN A 172 8.45 10.73 -13.98
N GLY A 173 7.53 11.46 -13.35
CA GLY A 173 6.11 11.08 -13.25
C GLY A 173 5.71 10.40 -11.94
N ALA A 174 6.52 10.50 -10.89
CA ALA A 174 6.10 10.01 -9.58
C ALA A 174 4.87 10.77 -9.03
N LEU A 175 3.99 10.05 -8.31
CA LEU A 175 2.78 10.62 -7.69
C LEU A 175 3.08 11.52 -6.50
N GLY A 176 4.24 11.38 -5.87
CA GLY A 176 4.56 12.08 -4.64
C GLY A 176 5.77 11.51 -3.94
N PHE A 177 5.83 11.70 -2.63
CA PHE A 177 6.95 11.32 -1.78
C PHE A 177 6.52 10.31 -0.71
N SER A 178 7.18 9.16 -0.67
CA SER A 178 6.88 8.03 0.21
C SER A 178 7.98 7.85 1.25
N VAL A 179 7.59 7.69 2.52
CA VAL A 179 8.52 7.48 3.63
C VAL A 179 8.14 6.27 4.49
N GLY A 180 9.12 5.50 4.93
CA GLY A 180 8.95 4.41 5.89
C GLY A 180 9.86 4.64 7.09
N LEU A 181 9.30 5.23 8.15
CA LEU A 181 10.05 5.76 9.27
C LEU A 181 10.35 4.74 10.38
N ILE A 182 9.88 3.51 10.22
CA ILE A 182 10.29 2.36 11.05
C ILE A 182 11.50 1.62 10.43
N TYR A 183 11.75 1.82 9.13
CA TYR A 183 12.79 1.10 8.40
C TYR A 183 14.07 1.91 8.29
N VAL A 184 15.22 1.21 8.41
CA VAL A 184 16.55 1.81 8.18
C VAL A 184 16.75 2.01 6.67
N PRO A 185 17.26 3.17 6.24
CA PRO A 185 17.74 4.33 7.00
C PRO A 185 16.70 5.44 7.22
N GLY A 186 15.44 5.32 6.79
CA GLY A 186 14.39 6.32 6.98
C GLY A 186 14.12 6.62 8.46
N LEU A 187 14.28 5.61 9.32
CA LEU A 187 14.17 5.71 10.77
C LEU A 187 15.04 6.83 11.37
N TYR A 188 16.16 7.14 10.75
CA TYR A 188 17.13 8.15 11.20
C TYR A 188 16.90 9.55 10.63
N ALA A 189 15.91 9.70 9.74
CA ALA A 189 15.57 11.00 9.18
C ALA A 189 14.90 11.88 10.25
N SER A 190 15.33 13.14 10.37
CA SER A 190 14.63 14.11 11.20
C SER A 190 13.35 14.58 10.50
N THR A 191 12.40 15.07 11.30
CA THR A 191 11.16 15.67 10.77
C THR A 191 11.48 16.83 9.83
N GLU A 192 12.48 17.64 10.13
CA GLU A 192 12.96 18.77 9.32
C GLU A 192 13.48 18.32 7.96
N GLU A 193 14.27 17.23 7.93
CA GLU A 193 14.76 16.63 6.68
C GLU A 193 13.58 16.17 5.80
N ILE A 194 12.60 15.50 6.40
CA ILE A 194 11.42 15.01 5.66
C ILE A 194 10.60 16.19 5.12
N ILE A 195 10.39 17.25 5.92
CA ILE A 195 9.69 18.48 5.48
C ILE A 195 10.37 19.09 4.26
N GLU A 196 11.70 19.19 4.27
CA GLU A 196 12.44 19.77 3.15
C GLU A 196 12.34 18.93 1.87
N LEU A 197 12.28 17.61 1.98
CA LEU A 197 12.09 16.71 0.84
C LEU A 197 10.63 16.72 0.36
N ALA A 198 9.67 16.75 1.28
CA ALA A 198 8.24 16.84 0.97
C ALA A 198 7.89 18.16 0.23
N LYS A 199 8.57 19.29 0.58
CA LYS A 199 8.45 20.55 -0.16
C LYS A 199 8.85 20.41 -1.63
N VAL A 200 9.79 19.51 -1.94
CA VAL A 200 10.14 19.24 -3.34
C VAL A 200 8.98 18.60 -4.07
N ALA A 201 8.38 17.53 -3.51
CA ALA A 201 7.23 16.85 -4.11
C ALA A 201 5.99 17.77 -4.21
N SER A 202 5.78 18.64 -3.21
CA SER A 202 4.69 19.64 -3.21
C SER A 202 4.72 20.57 -4.42
N ARG A 203 5.91 20.94 -4.94
CA ARG A 203 6.03 21.79 -6.14
C ARG A 203 5.53 21.14 -7.43
N TYR A 204 5.33 19.83 -7.41
CA TYR A 204 4.84 19.00 -8.52
C TYR A 204 3.42 18.49 -8.28
N ASP A 205 2.64 19.14 -7.40
CA ASP A 205 1.30 18.72 -6.98
C ASP A 205 1.27 17.27 -6.46
N GLY A 206 2.38 16.81 -5.88
CA GLY A 206 2.50 15.47 -5.34
C GLY A 206 1.79 15.31 -4.00
N ILE A 207 1.66 14.06 -3.54
CA ILE A 207 1.17 13.70 -2.22
C ILE A 207 2.30 13.13 -1.35
N PHE A 208 2.17 13.26 -0.04
CA PHE A 208 3.06 12.67 0.95
C PHE A 208 2.41 11.42 1.53
N ILE A 209 3.06 10.26 1.43
CA ILE A 209 2.57 9.03 2.04
C ILE A 209 3.57 8.50 3.06
N THR A 210 3.10 7.94 4.17
CA THR A 210 3.97 7.54 5.26
C THR A 210 3.56 6.26 5.97
N HIS A 211 4.47 5.28 6.01
CA HIS A 211 4.56 4.38 7.14
C HIS A 211 5.14 5.17 8.30
N MET A 212 4.37 5.39 9.36
CA MET A 212 4.74 6.28 10.47
C MET A 212 5.95 5.76 11.25
N ARG A 213 6.55 6.64 12.06
CA ARG A 213 7.74 6.34 12.84
C ARG A 213 7.52 5.30 13.94
N ASN A 214 6.36 5.33 14.55
CA ASN A 214 5.91 4.37 15.55
C ASN A 214 4.39 4.27 15.50
N GLU A 215 3.87 3.07 15.38
CA GLU A 215 2.44 2.79 15.28
C GLU A 215 1.88 2.16 16.57
N GLY A 216 2.77 1.91 17.56
CA GLY A 216 2.47 1.40 18.87
C GLY A 216 2.35 2.51 19.92
N SER A 217 3.19 2.50 20.94
CA SER A 217 3.18 3.46 22.06
C SER A 217 3.36 4.91 21.63
N GLY A 218 4.05 5.15 20.53
CA GLY A 218 4.28 6.46 19.90
C GLY A 218 3.25 6.87 18.84
N LEU A 219 2.17 6.12 18.63
CA LEU A 219 1.17 6.36 17.57
C LEU A 219 0.71 7.82 17.49
N LEU A 220 0.22 8.37 18.59
CA LEU A 220 -0.34 9.71 18.60
C LEU A 220 0.70 10.81 18.30
N GLN A 221 1.97 10.55 18.63
CA GLN A 221 3.06 11.47 18.30
C GLN A 221 3.39 11.38 16.80
N SER A 222 3.44 10.17 16.24
CA SER A 222 3.71 9.94 14.82
C SER A 222 2.63 10.55 13.93
N ILE A 223 1.35 10.49 14.35
CA ILE A 223 0.26 11.19 13.64
C ILE A 223 0.51 12.71 13.64
N ARG A 224 0.91 13.30 14.78
CA ARG A 224 1.23 14.74 14.86
C ARG A 224 2.45 15.11 14.03
N GLU A 225 3.46 14.23 13.94
CA GLU A 225 4.62 14.40 13.06
C GLU A 225 4.16 14.48 11.58
N THR A 226 3.30 13.55 11.16
CA THR A 226 2.73 13.53 9.79
C THR A 226 1.95 14.79 9.49
N ILE A 227 1.09 15.24 10.41
CA ILE A 227 0.32 16.48 10.29
C ILE A 227 1.25 17.70 10.17
N ARG A 228 2.32 17.73 10.97
CA ARG A 228 3.34 18.80 10.90
C ARG A 228 4.02 18.82 9.55
N ILE A 229 4.45 17.67 9.04
CA ILE A 229 5.09 17.55 7.71
C ILE A 229 4.14 18.04 6.62
N SER A 230 2.90 17.56 6.58
CA SER A 230 1.89 17.99 5.62
C SER A 230 1.69 19.50 5.63
N LYS A 231 1.52 20.08 6.83
CA LYS A 231 1.31 21.52 7.01
C LYS A 231 2.49 22.36 6.57
N GLU A 232 3.72 22.02 7.02
CA GLU A 232 4.92 22.84 6.78
C GLU A 232 5.45 22.67 5.35
N ALA A 233 5.20 21.52 4.72
CA ALA A 233 5.51 21.28 3.31
C ALA A 233 4.40 21.72 2.35
N ASN A 234 3.21 22.08 2.88
CA ASN A 234 2.01 22.40 2.11
C ASN A 234 1.68 21.30 1.07
N ILE A 235 1.56 20.06 1.54
CA ILE A 235 1.36 18.86 0.73
C ILE A 235 0.23 18.00 1.32
N PRO A 236 -0.70 17.48 0.50
CA PRO A 236 -1.67 16.49 0.98
C PRO A 236 -0.95 15.27 1.55
N ALA A 237 -1.48 14.66 2.62
CA ALA A 237 -0.86 13.53 3.28
C ALA A 237 -1.79 12.31 3.33
N GLN A 238 -1.18 11.12 3.29
CA GLN A 238 -1.82 9.84 3.52
C GLN A 238 -1.02 9.06 4.56
N ILE A 239 -1.67 8.67 5.66
CA ILE A 239 -1.08 7.75 6.63
C ILE A 239 -1.36 6.34 6.13
N ASN A 240 -0.31 5.60 5.82
CA ASN A 240 -0.42 4.24 5.31
C ASN A 240 -0.82 3.27 6.42
N HIS A 241 -1.60 2.23 6.04
CA HIS A 241 -2.04 1.11 6.89
C HIS A 241 -2.28 1.53 8.35
N PHE A 242 -3.08 2.59 8.52
CA PHE A 242 -3.35 3.18 9.83
C PHE A 242 -3.78 2.11 10.84
N LYS A 243 -3.05 2.03 11.94
CA LYS A 243 -3.31 1.07 13.02
C LYS A 243 -2.84 1.59 14.36
N ALA A 244 -3.34 0.97 15.42
CA ALA A 244 -2.70 0.94 16.72
C ALA A 244 -2.04 -0.43 16.85
N ALA A 245 -0.73 -0.48 16.64
CA ALA A 245 0.07 -1.69 16.74
C ALA A 245 0.40 -2.02 18.18
N GLY A 246 0.50 -3.31 18.47
CA GLY A 246 0.85 -3.82 19.79
C GLY A 246 -0.38 -4.07 20.67
N VAL A 247 -0.36 -5.24 21.32
CA VAL A 247 -1.47 -5.67 22.19
C VAL A 247 -1.74 -4.71 23.35
N ALA A 248 -0.73 -3.95 23.77
CA ALA A 248 -0.86 -2.93 24.81
C ALA A 248 -1.59 -1.66 24.33
N GLN A 249 -1.80 -1.50 23.01
CA GLN A 249 -2.35 -0.30 22.39
C GLN A 249 -3.78 -0.49 21.85
N PHE A 250 -4.40 -1.64 22.05
CA PHE A 250 -5.75 -1.91 21.58
C PHE A 250 -6.75 -0.82 22.01
N GLY A 251 -7.53 -0.31 21.05
CA GLY A 251 -8.49 0.78 21.24
C GLY A 251 -7.91 2.19 20.99
N LEU A 252 -6.57 2.33 20.82
CA LEU A 252 -5.95 3.65 20.66
C LEU A 252 -6.20 4.26 19.26
N ALA A 253 -6.55 3.44 18.25
CA ALA A 253 -6.79 3.92 16.89
C ALA A 253 -7.88 5.00 16.83
N SER A 254 -8.96 4.88 17.61
CA SER A 254 -10.03 5.87 17.68
C SER A 254 -9.51 7.25 18.09
N ARG A 255 -8.58 7.30 19.08
CA ARG A 255 -7.94 8.54 19.51
C ARG A 255 -7.03 9.13 18.41
N GLY A 256 -6.37 8.27 17.65
CA GLY A 256 -5.59 8.69 16.48
C GLY A 256 -6.46 9.34 15.41
N LEU A 257 -7.62 8.75 15.09
CA LEU A 257 -8.58 9.31 14.14
C LEU A 257 -9.13 10.67 14.59
N GLU A 258 -9.39 10.88 15.88
CA GLU A 258 -9.79 12.20 16.39
C GLU A 258 -8.74 13.29 16.13
N ILE A 259 -7.45 12.93 16.18
CA ILE A 259 -6.36 13.87 15.85
C ILE A 259 -6.34 14.18 14.33
N VAL A 260 -6.55 13.17 13.50
CA VAL A 260 -6.69 13.33 12.05
C VAL A 260 -7.87 14.25 11.72
N ASP A 261 -9.04 14.01 12.32
CA ASP A 261 -10.22 14.84 12.15
C ASP A 261 -10.00 16.30 12.55
N SER A 262 -9.32 16.51 13.67
CA SER A 262 -8.97 17.85 14.16
C SER A 262 -8.06 18.60 13.16
N ALA A 263 -7.11 17.88 12.55
CA ALA A 263 -6.23 18.45 11.54
C ALA A 263 -7.00 18.81 10.25
N ARG A 264 -7.92 17.94 9.82
CA ARG A 264 -8.79 18.17 8.67
C ARG A 264 -9.71 19.38 8.89
N GLN A 265 -10.31 19.52 10.07
CA GLN A 265 -11.11 20.70 10.44
C GLN A 265 -10.28 21.99 10.43
N ALA A 266 -8.97 21.89 10.68
CA ALA A 266 -8.02 22.99 10.56
C ALA A 266 -7.55 23.23 9.09
N GLY A 267 -8.09 22.53 8.11
CA GLY A 267 -7.81 22.71 6.69
C GLY A 267 -6.61 21.94 6.15
N ILE A 268 -6.10 20.96 6.89
CA ILE A 268 -5.02 20.09 6.41
C ILE A 268 -5.63 18.91 5.66
N ASP A 269 -5.22 18.70 4.40
CA ASP A 269 -5.65 17.55 3.61
C ASP A 269 -4.86 16.31 4.01
N ILE A 270 -5.45 15.50 4.89
CA ILE A 270 -4.86 14.26 5.39
C ILE A 270 -5.91 13.15 5.37
N LYS A 271 -5.52 11.98 4.88
CA LYS A 271 -6.31 10.76 4.78
C LYS A 271 -5.57 9.60 5.43
N VAL A 272 -6.26 8.49 5.58
CA VAL A 272 -5.68 7.24 6.06
C VAL A 272 -6.01 6.10 5.10
N ASP A 273 -5.19 5.08 5.03
CA ASP A 273 -5.56 3.81 4.39
C ASP A 273 -5.48 2.65 5.39
N VAL A 274 -6.10 1.55 5.06
CA VAL A 274 -6.19 0.37 5.93
C VAL A 274 -6.46 -0.90 5.13
N TYR A 275 -5.78 -1.98 5.49
CA TYR A 275 -6.18 -3.32 5.08
C TYR A 275 -7.13 -3.95 6.11
N PRO A 276 -8.09 -4.82 5.71
CA PRO A 276 -9.16 -5.31 6.58
C PRO A 276 -8.73 -6.55 7.40
N TYR A 277 -7.57 -6.52 8.04
CA TYR A 277 -7.01 -7.60 8.85
C TYR A 277 -6.43 -7.06 10.15
N ALA A 278 -6.52 -7.87 11.20
CA ALA A 278 -6.03 -7.55 12.53
C ALA A 278 -4.59 -8.07 12.77
N ALA A 279 -3.76 -8.05 11.73
CA ALA A 279 -2.36 -8.44 11.79
C ALA A 279 -1.54 -7.63 10.79
N ALA A 280 -0.30 -7.34 11.12
CA ALA A 280 0.68 -6.71 10.25
C ALA A 280 1.63 -7.73 9.63
N ASN A 281 2.44 -7.34 8.63
CA ASN A 281 3.49 -8.18 8.07
C ASN A 281 4.71 -7.34 7.73
N THR A 282 5.85 -7.65 8.37
CA THR A 282 7.09 -6.92 8.15
C THR A 282 8.33 -7.73 8.59
N TYR A 283 9.50 -7.07 8.55
CA TYR A 283 10.80 -7.67 8.86
C TYR A 283 10.99 -7.91 10.35
N GLY A 284 11.69 -9.00 10.71
CA GLY A 284 12.03 -9.32 12.09
C GLY A 284 12.96 -8.30 12.78
N TYR A 285 13.70 -7.51 12.01
CA TYR A 285 14.59 -6.51 12.60
C TYR A 285 13.87 -5.32 13.27
N ILE A 286 12.56 -5.13 13.04
CA ILE A 286 11.78 -4.10 13.75
C ILE A 286 11.74 -4.34 15.25
N LEU A 287 11.95 -5.58 15.68
CA LEU A 287 12.01 -5.96 17.10
C LEU A 287 13.28 -5.47 17.82
N PHE A 288 14.24 -4.89 17.09
CA PHE A 288 15.48 -4.35 17.66
C PHE A 288 15.33 -2.85 17.94
N PRO A 289 15.96 -2.33 19.02
CA PRO A 289 15.98 -0.90 19.24
C PRO A 289 16.72 -0.17 18.11
N ALA A 290 16.22 0.98 17.68
CA ALA A 290 16.68 1.73 16.51
C ALA A 290 18.20 1.92 16.45
N TRP A 291 18.83 2.26 17.60
CA TRP A 291 20.27 2.50 17.67
C TRP A 291 21.10 1.26 17.38
N ALA A 292 20.57 0.07 17.66
CA ALA A 292 21.28 -1.20 17.41
C ALA A 292 21.43 -1.50 15.90
N LEU A 293 20.57 -0.94 15.08
CA LEU A 293 20.54 -1.15 13.62
C LEU A 293 21.44 -0.20 12.84
N ASP A 294 22.07 0.79 13.52
CA ASP A 294 23.01 1.75 12.90
C ASP A 294 24.13 1.03 12.17
N GLY A 295 24.35 1.34 10.88
CA GLY A 295 25.34 0.70 10.03
C GLY A 295 24.93 -0.69 9.50
N GLY A 296 23.68 -1.13 9.74
CA GLY A 296 23.12 -2.35 9.18
C GLY A 296 23.55 -3.66 9.88
N THR A 297 23.30 -4.80 9.24
CA THR A 297 23.43 -6.15 9.84
C THR A 297 24.84 -6.49 10.31
N GLU A 298 25.88 -6.09 9.58
CA GLU A 298 27.26 -6.34 10.00
C GLU A 298 27.63 -5.59 11.28
N ALA A 299 27.16 -4.34 11.40
CA ALA A 299 27.38 -3.52 12.58
C ALA A 299 26.57 -4.04 13.78
N LEU A 300 25.34 -4.50 13.57
CA LEU A 300 24.53 -5.19 14.58
C LEU A 300 25.26 -6.44 15.09
N ALA A 301 25.79 -7.28 14.18
CA ALA A 301 26.54 -8.48 14.58
C ALA A 301 27.75 -8.15 15.47
N LYS A 302 28.47 -7.05 15.18
CA LYS A 302 29.59 -6.58 16.02
C LYS A 302 29.12 -6.14 17.42
N ARG A 303 27.99 -5.40 17.50
CA ARG A 303 27.40 -4.99 18.77
C ARG A 303 26.95 -6.18 19.61
N LEU A 304 26.36 -7.19 19.01
CA LEU A 304 25.91 -8.41 19.67
C LEU A 304 27.07 -9.28 20.20
N ASN A 305 28.29 -9.10 19.70
CA ASN A 305 29.50 -9.74 20.21
C ASN A 305 30.10 -9.04 21.45
N ASP A 306 29.72 -7.78 21.72
CA ASP A 306 30.05 -7.08 22.95
C ASP A 306 29.04 -7.43 24.03
N PRO A 307 29.44 -8.01 25.19
CA PRO A 307 28.48 -8.43 26.22
C PRO A 307 27.63 -7.30 26.82
N THR A 308 28.19 -6.09 26.90
CA THR A 308 27.47 -4.92 27.44
C THR A 308 26.40 -4.45 26.44
N LEU A 309 26.81 -4.23 25.19
CA LEU A 309 25.87 -3.81 24.13
C LEU A 309 24.81 -4.88 23.85
N ARG A 310 25.19 -6.17 23.90
CA ARG A 310 24.21 -7.26 23.78
C ARG A 310 23.14 -7.20 24.87
N SER A 311 23.53 -6.94 26.13
CA SER A 311 22.56 -6.78 27.22
C SER A 311 21.62 -5.60 27.01
N GLU A 312 22.16 -4.47 26.57
CA GLU A 312 21.36 -3.28 26.25
C GLU A 312 20.41 -3.53 25.07
N ILE A 313 20.86 -4.26 24.04
CA ILE A 313 20.00 -4.64 22.90
C ILE A 313 18.85 -5.53 23.37
N ILE A 314 19.13 -6.55 24.20
CA ILE A 314 18.10 -7.46 24.73
C ILE A 314 17.05 -6.70 25.53
N GLU A 315 17.45 -5.74 26.37
CA GLU A 315 16.49 -4.91 27.12
C GLU A 315 15.69 -4.01 26.20
N GLY A 316 16.30 -3.40 25.17
CA GLY A 316 15.60 -2.63 24.17
C GLY A 316 14.61 -3.47 23.36
N MET A 317 14.98 -4.70 22.96
CA MET A 317 14.06 -5.64 22.31
C MET A 317 12.89 -6.01 23.20
N ARG A 318 13.14 -6.22 24.50
CA ARG A 318 12.08 -6.50 25.47
C ARG A 318 11.08 -5.34 25.54
N ASP A 319 11.58 -4.10 25.58
CA ASP A 319 10.74 -2.90 25.60
C ASP A 319 9.88 -2.78 24.34
N VAL A 320 10.47 -2.98 23.15
CA VAL A 320 9.74 -2.99 21.87
C VAL A 320 8.65 -4.05 21.87
N MET A 321 8.99 -5.31 22.19
CA MET A 321 8.02 -6.41 22.16
C MET A 321 6.85 -6.19 23.13
N LEU A 322 7.12 -5.66 24.33
CA LEU A 322 6.09 -5.45 25.36
C LEU A 322 5.16 -4.27 25.06
N ASN A 323 5.68 -3.20 24.47
CA ASN A 323 4.96 -1.94 24.34
C ASN A 323 4.45 -1.65 22.93
N ASP A 324 5.15 -2.13 21.91
CA ASP A 324 4.86 -1.78 20.51
C ASP A 324 4.41 -2.98 19.67
N GLU A 325 4.54 -4.23 20.19
CA GLU A 325 4.31 -5.45 19.42
C GLU A 325 3.39 -6.44 20.17
N THR A 326 3.71 -7.72 20.11
CA THR A 326 2.86 -8.83 20.57
C THR A 326 2.91 -9.11 22.08
N GLY A 327 3.61 -8.31 22.86
CA GLY A 327 3.79 -8.56 24.29
C GLY A 327 4.70 -9.75 24.59
N GLU A 328 4.32 -10.58 25.56
CA GLU A 328 5.07 -11.80 25.94
C GLU A 328 4.67 -13.02 25.12
N ASP A 329 3.61 -12.94 24.29
CA ASP A 329 3.04 -14.08 23.59
C ASP A 329 3.73 -14.31 22.26
N LEU A 330 4.66 -15.29 22.26
CA LEU A 330 5.43 -15.66 21.08
C LEU A 330 4.57 -16.33 19.98
N SER A 331 3.37 -16.81 20.28
CA SER A 331 2.48 -17.41 19.31
C SER A 331 1.84 -16.38 18.36
N LEU A 332 1.90 -15.10 18.73
CA LEU A 332 1.39 -13.99 17.93
C LEU A 332 2.36 -13.51 16.83
N ILE A 333 3.60 -14.02 16.80
CA ILE A 333 4.56 -13.78 15.72
C ILE A 333 4.60 -15.04 14.83
N GLN A 334 3.99 -14.94 13.65
CA GLN A 334 3.90 -16.05 12.69
C GLN A 334 4.82 -15.79 11.50
N PHE A 335 5.72 -16.73 11.20
CA PHE A 335 6.70 -16.55 10.13
C PHE A 335 6.04 -16.59 8.74
N ASN A 336 6.22 -15.52 7.99
CA ASN A 336 5.95 -15.48 6.56
C ASN A 336 7.07 -16.23 5.80
N SER A 337 8.33 -15.88 6.10
CA SER A 337 9.49 -16.44 5.42
C SER A 337 10.73 -16.39 6.31
N ILE A 338 11.38 -17.54 6.48
CA ILE A 338 12.69 -17.67 7.13
C ILE A 338 13.65 -18.35 6.14
N PRO A 339 14.51 -17.61 5.43
CA PRO A 339 15.44 -18.22 4.47
C PRO A 339 16.38 -19.28 5.07
N SER A 340 16.78 -19.10 6.35
CA SER A 340 17.65 -20.04 7.07
C SER A 340 16.95 -21.28 7.64
N ALA A 341 15.60 -21.29 7.68
CA ALA A 341 14.79 -22.37 8.25
C ALA A 341 13.39 -22.44 7.61
N PRO A 342 13.27 -22.67 6.29
CA PRO A 342 12.00 -22.59 5.57
C PRO A 342 10.93 -23.57 6.06
N GLU A 343 11.34 -24.64 6.76
CA GLU A 343 10.40 -25.59 7.39
C GLU A 343 9.54 -24.96 8.50
N PHE A 344 9.85 -23.73 8.90
CA PHE A 344 9.05 -22.94 9.87
C PHE A 344 8.17 -21.89 9.21
N ASN A 345 8.15 -21.75 7.90
CA ASN A 345 7.22 -20.86 7.23
C ASN A 345 5.77 -21.25 7.58
N GLY A 346 4.96 -20.27 7.99
CA GLY A 346 3.61 -20.49 8.51
C GLY A 346 3.50 -20.92 9.96
N LYS A 347 4.60 -21.26 10.62
CA LYS A 347 4.65 -21.56 12.06
C LYS A 347 4.93 -20.31 12.88
N THR A 348 4.73 -20.42 14.20
CA THR A 348 4.95 -19.30 15.12
C THR A 348 6.37 -19.24 15.68
N LEU A 349 6.76 -18.11 16.27
CA LEU A 349 7.97 -17.99 17.03
C LEU A 349 7.98 -18.94 18.24
N GLU A 350 6.82 -19.20 18.86
CA GLU A 350 6.67 -20.20 19.91
C GLU A 350 7.04 -21.60 19.40
N ASP A 351 6.52 -22.02 18.24
CA ASP A 351 6.84 -23.30 17.60
C ASP A 351 8.36 -23.45 17.36
N TYR A 352 8.97 -22.36 16.86
CA TYR A 352 10.42 -22.33 16.60
C TYR A 352 11.23 -22.46 17.88
N VAL A 353 10.91 -21.69 18.90
CA VAL A 353 11.57 -21.69 20.20
C VAL A 353 11.54 -23.10 20.81
N ILE A 354 10.36 -23.72 20.82
CA ILE A 354 10.18 -25.08 21.34
C ILE A 354 11.00 -26.10 20.52
N ALA A 355 10.89 -26.07 19.21
CA ALA A 355 11.54 -27.04 18.31
C ALA A 355 13.07 -26.94 18.34
N LYS A 356 13.60 -25.72 18.53
CA LYS A 356 15.06 -25.47 18.59
C LYS A 356 15.63 -25.54 20.00
N GLY A 357 14.80 -25.79 21.02
CA GLY A 357 15.23 -26.00 22.40
C GLY A 357 15.54 -24.70 23.18
N TYR A 358 15.07 -23.55 22.72
CA TYR A 358 15.10 -22.32 23.52
C TYR A 358 14.06 -22.39 24.64
N PRO A 359 14.24 -21.67 25.76
CA PRO A 359 13.18 -21.51 26.76
C PRO A 359 11.92 -20.88 26.14
N ASN A 360 10.73 -21.44 26.38
CA ASN A 360 9.47 -20.84 25.94
C ASN A 360 9.09 -19.68 26.86
N THR A 361 9.80 -18.56 26.71
CA THR A 361 9.66 -17.30 27.44
C THR A 361 10.02 -16.14 26.52
N LEU A 362 9.63 -14.92 26.88
CA LEU A 362 10.03 -13.71 26.13
C LEU A 362 11.57 -13.66 25.93
N GLY A 363 12.36 -13.96 26.96
CA GLY A 363 13.83 -13.98 26.85
C GLY A 363 14.37 -15.04 25.86
N GLY A 364 13.75 -16.22 25.82
CA GLY A 364 14.08 -17.26 24.82
C GLY A 364 13.67 -16.85 23.41
N GLY A 365 12.51 -16.21 23.26
CA GLY A 365 12.06 -15.63 21.99
C GLY A 365 13.01 -14.55 21.46
N ILE A 366 13.43 -13.62 22.33
CA ILE A 366 14.43 -12.59 21.98
C ILE A 366 15.74 -13.23 21.50
N THR A 367 16.22 -14.27 22.21
CA THR A 367 17.44 -14.97 21.79
C THR A 367 17.29 -15.63 20.42
N ALA A 368 16.15 -16.27 20.16
CA ALA A 368 15.85 -16.88 18.87
C ALA A 368 15.76 -15.83 17.74
N VAL A 369 15.13 -14.69 17.99
CA VAL A 369 15.07 -13.56 17.03
C VAL A 369 16.46 -13.03 16.71
N ILE A 370 17.34 -12.87 17.70
CA ILE A 370 18.74 -12.46 17.48
C ILE A 370 19.45 -13.47 16.57
N ASP A 371 19.35 -14.76 16.86
CA ASP A 371 20.01 -15.79 16.07
C ASP A 371 19.47 -15.87 14.64
N LEU A 372 18.15 -15.74 14.46
CA LEU A 372 17.52 -15.65 13.14
C LEU A 372 17.96 -14.40 12.37
N GLN A 373 18.06 -13.25 13.02
CA GLN A 373 18.53 -12.02 12.39
C GLN A 373 19.97 -12.13 11.91
N LEU A 374 20.85 -12.77 12.69
CA LEU A 374 22.23 -13.04 12.31
C LEU A 374 22.35 -14.09 11.19
N ALA A 375 21.36 -14.98 11.07
CA ALA A 375 21.28 -15.99 10.01
C ALA A 375 20.66 -15.49 8.69
N GLY A 376 20.38 -14.19 8.56
CA GLY A 376 19.84 -13.57 7.34
C GLY A 376 18.47 -12.93 7.51
N GLY A 377 17.90 -12.94 8.72
CA GLY A 377 16.62 -12.32 9.04
C GLY A 377 15.41 -13.18 8.64
N PHE A 378 14.24 -12.57 8.81
CA PHE A 378 12.95 -13.18 8.47
C PHE A 378 11.89 -12.10 8.22
N LEU A 379 10.81 -12.50 7.55
CA LEU A 379 9.53 -11.77 7.50
C LEU A 379 8.53 -12.49 8.39
N ALA A 380 7.70 -11.74 9.09
CA ALA A 380 6.67 -12.31 9.95
C ALA A 380 5.36 -11.54 9.89
N ILE A 381 4.29 -12.26 10.18
CA ILE A 381 2.95 -11.75 10.41
C ILE A 381 2.83 -11.54 11.93
N TYR A 382 2.55 -10.32 12.33
CA TYR A 382 2.40 -9.90 13.74
C TYR A 382 0.90 -9.76 14.04
N HIS A 383 0.36 -10.63 14.88
CA HIS A 383 -1.05 -10.61 15.30
C HIS A 383 -1.24 -9.62 16.45
N GLU A 384 -1.07 -8.35 16.16
CA GLU A 384 -0.89 -7.25 17.12
C GLU A 384 -1.95 -6.14 17.00
N MET A 385 -3.02 -6.35 16.27
CA MET A 385 -4.07 -5.35 16.05
C MET A 385 -5.41 -5.84 16.59
N ASP A 386 -6.26 -4.91 17.04
CA ASP A 386 -7.63 -5.20 17.47
C ASP A 386 -8.61 -5.09 16.30
N GLU A 387 -9.49 -6.09 16.14
CA GLU A 387 -10.52 -6.10 15.11
C GLU A 387 -11.51 -4.92 15.23
N ASN A 388 -11.78 -4.42 16.45
CA ASN A 388 -12.65 -3.27 16.64
C ASN A 388 -11.97 -1.99 16.17
N ASP A 389 -10.66 -1.87 16.35
CA ASP A 389 -9.89 -0.75 15.79
C ASP A 389 -9.95 -0.78 14.27
N VAL A 390 -9.74 -1.95 13.64
CA VAL A 390 -9.89 -2.12 12.17
C VAL A 390 -11.28 -1.69 11.71
N ILE A 391 -12.35 -2.11 12.40
CA ILE A 391 -13.73 -1.70 12.08
C ILE A 391 -13.91 -0.19 12.21
N ASN A 392 -13.35 0.44 13.25
CA ASN A 392 -13.46 1.87 13.45
C ASN A 392 -12.74 2.66 12.34
N ILE A 393 -11.55 2.19 11.93
CA ILE A 393 -10.81 2.80 10.82
C ILE A 393 -11.57 2.61 9.50
N LEU A 394 -12.07 1.41 9.20
CA LEU A 394 -12.86 1.14 8.00
C LEU A 394 -14.12 2.00 7.89
N LYS A 395 -14.73 2.39 9.01
CA LYS A 395 -15.91 3.28 9.06
C LYS A 395 -15.57 4.75 8.91
N HIS A 396 -14.32 5.12 9.05
CA HIS A 396 -13.92 6.51 8.98
C HIS A 396 -14.08 7.04 7.54
N PRO A 397 -14.73 8.19 7.32
CA PRO A 397 -15.10 8.67 5.98
C PRO A 397 -13.91 8.95 5.07
N GLU A 398 -12.74 9.20 5.65
CA GLU A 398 -11.50 9.47 4.91
C GLU A 398 -10.57 8.26 4.87
N SER A 399 -11.08 7.08 5.19
CA SER A 399 -10.33 5.82 5.09
C SER A 399 -10.44 5.25 3.69
N MET A 400 -9.32 4.87 3.12
CA MET A 400 -9.20 4.14 1.86
C MET A 400 -8.87 2.68 2.13
N ILE A 401 -9.37 1.79 1.29
CA ILE A 401 -9.01 0.37 1.35
C ILE A 401 -7.74 0.16 0.52
N GLU A 402 -6.81 -0.58 1.10
CA GLU A 402 -5.55 -0.93 0.45
C GLU A 402 -5.20 -2.40 0.72
N THR A 403 -4.13 -2.90 0.09
CA THR A 403 -3.66 -4.26 0.34
C THR A 403 -2.41 -4.30 1.22
N ASP A 404 -1.55 -3.29 1.16
CA ASP A 404 -0.16 -3.38 1.65
C ASP A 404 0.49 -4.71 1.19
N GLY A 405 0.08 -5.12 -0.03
CA GLY A 405 0.34 -6.44 -0.56
C GLY A 405 1.60 -6.51 -1.40
N ASP A 406 2.14 -7.72 -1.49
CA ASP A 406 3.28 -8.06 -2.32
C ASP A 406 2.84 -8.91 -3.52
N LEU A 407 3.69 -8.99 -4.55
CA LEU A 407 3.59 -10.03 -5.56
C LEU A 407 4.26 -11.30 -5.05
N VAL A 408 3.50 -12.36 -5.01
CA VAL A 408 3.96 -13.65 -4.48
C VAL A 408 3.86 -14.72 -5.55
N ASP A 409 4.95 -15.44 -5.77
CA ASP A 409 4.93 -16.65 -6.58
C ASP A 409 4.09 -17.73 -5.85
N PRO A 410 2.98 -18.19 -6.43
CA PRO A 410 2.12 -19.19 -5.81
C PRO A 410 2.80 -20.57 -5.64
N THR A 411 3.96 -20.77 -6.25
CA THR A 411 4.78 -21.99 -6.12
C THR A 411 5.88 -21.89 -5.08
N SER A 412 6.05 -20.70 -4.46
CA SER A 412 7.04 -20.48 -3.41
C SER A 412 6.64 -21.10 -2.08
N ASP A 413 7.63 -21.39 -1.25
CA ASP A 413 7.44 -21.96 0.09
C ASP A 413 7.12 -20.90 1.17
N VAL A 414 6.84 -19.64 0.78
CA VAL A 414 6.48 -18.57 1.72
C VAL A 414 5.06 -18.73 2.22
N PHE A 415 4.77 -18.17 3.40
CA PHE A 415 3.44 -18.10 3.99
C PHE A 415 2.99 -16.64 4.01
N PRO A 416 2.47 -16.09 2.89
CA PRO A 416 2.21 -14.68 2.78
C PRO A 416 1.02 -14.25 3.63
N HIS A 417 1.03 -12.98 4.07
CA HIS A 417 -0.10 -12.39 4.76
C HIS A 417 -1.35 -12.39 3.85
N PRO A 418 -2.54 -12.78 4.35
CA PRO A 418 -3.76 -12.89 3.52
C PRO A 418 -4.23 -11.56 2.91
N ARG A 419 -3.74 -10.40 3.39
CA ARG A 419 -4.02 -9.08 2.78
C ARG A 419 -3.61 -9.03 1.31
N THR A 420 -2.55 -9.75 0.93
CA THR A 420 -2.05 -9.88 -0.44
C THR A 420 -3.09 -10.45 -1.42
N PHE A 421 -4.05 -11.26 -0.93
CA PHE A 421 -5.02 -11.96 -1.78
C PHE A 421 -6.47 -11.57 -1.55
N GLY A 422 -6.79 -10.90 -0.43
CA GLY A 422 -8.16 -10.84 0.02
C GLY A 422 -8.65 -9.51 0.58
N SER A 423 -7.89 -8.42 0.55
CA SER A 423 -8.28 -7.15 1.18
C SER A 423 -9.62 -6.64 0.66
N PHE A 424 -9.75 -6.40 -0.63
CA PHE A 424 -10.99 -5.86 -1.21
C PHE A 424 -12.19 -6.81 -1.11
N PRO A 425 -12.06 -8.09 -1.47
CA PRO A 425 -13.17 -9.06 -1.30
C PRO A 425 -13.61 -9.22 0.16
N ARG A 426 -12.66 -9.16 1.12
CA ARG A 426 -12.97 -9.27 2.54
C ARG A 426 -13.82 -8.11 3.05
N VAL A 427 -13.56 -6.89 2.58
CA VAL A 427 -14.40 -5.72 2.92
C VAL A 427 -15.84 -6.00 2.51
N LEU A 428 -16.05 -6.41 1.26
CA LEU A 428 -17.38 -6.69 0.73
C LEU A 428 -18.06 -7.91 1.42
N ALA A 429 -17.30 -8.98 1.67
CA ALA A 429 -17.86 -10.19 2.25
C ALA A 429 -18.10 -10.04 3.75
N LYS A 430 -17.05 -9.74 4.53
CA LYS A 430 -17.11 -9.71 6.00
C LYS A 430 -17.85 -8.47 6.50
N TYR A 431 -17.40 -7.27 6.09
CA TYR A 431 -17.85 -6.02 6.72
C TYR A 431 -19.14 -5.46 6.14
N VAL A 432 -19.39 -5.64 4.83
CA VAL A 432 -20.65 -5.21 4.21
C VAL A 432 -21.73 -6.29 4.34
N ARG A 433 -21.48 -7.52 3.81
CA ARG A 433 -22.54 -8.54 3.69
C ARG A 433 -22.83 -9.27 5.01
N GLU A 434 -21.80 -9.72 5.74
CA GLU A 434 -21.95 -10.57 6.92
C GLU A 434 -22.20 -9.75 8.17
N GLN A 435 -21.27 -8.86 8.52
CA GLN A 435 -21.34 -8.05 9.74
C GLN A 435 -22.21 -6.78 9.58
N LYS A 436 -22.41 -6.28 8.36
CA LYS A 436 -23.22 -5.09 8.05
C LYS A 436 -22.74 -3.84 8.80
N VAL A 437 -21.43 -3.73 9.02
CA VAL A 437 -20.80 -2.56 9.65
C VAL A 437 -20.48 -1.46 8.63
N LEU A 438 -20.43 -1.83 7.35
CA LEU A 438 -20.33 -0.93 6.20
C LEU A 438 -21.57 -1.10 5.29
N THR A 439 -21.82 -0.10 4.43
CA THR A 439 -22.96 -0.07 3.49
C THR A 439 -22.53 -0.26 2.03
#